data_1207f5398edaa07e7251c432fb0d50a3
#
_entry.id   1207f5398edaa07e7251c432fb0d50a3
#
_cell.length_a   1.000
_cell.length_b   1.000
_cell.length_c   1.000
_cell.angle_alpha   90.00
_cell.angle_beta   90.00
_cell.angle_gamma   90.00
#
_symmetry.space_group_name_H-M   'P 1'
#
loop_
_entity.id
_entity.type
_entity.pdbx_description
1 polymer ?
#
loop_
_entity_poly.entity_id
_entity_poly.type
_entity_poly.pdbx_seq_one_letter_code
_entity_poly.pdbx_strand_id
1 'polypeptide(L)'
;MASMRMFQLGLRRAAVPGMRVQPARSMVQRRLATSQADAAEILAKQRIHRPVSPHLSIYQPQITWYASSLNRVTGITLSAALYLFGFAYLAAPYTGWHLETQAMVATVAAWPAAVKIGLKSFFAFPFFFHSFNGVRHLSWDVGLGFKNAQVIKTGWTAVGLTVVASLYYVFAG
;
A
#
# COMPACT_ATOMS: atom_id res chain seq x y z
N MET A 1 -54.55 -13.00 -22.91
CA MET A 1 -54.63 -11.97 -23.97
C MET A 1 -55.59 -10.89 -23.50
N ALA A 2 -55.14 -9.88 -22.83
CA ALA A 2 -55.85 -8.61 -22.65
C ALA A 2 -54.96 -7.61 -21.92
N SER A 3 -54.93 -6.39 -22.49
CA SER A 3 -54.57 -5.12 -21.87
C SER A 3 -53.05 -4.78 -21.74
N MET A 4 -52.44 -4.53 -22.88
CA MET A 4 -51.39 -3.54 -23.02
C MET A 4 -51.90 -2.40 -23.93
N ARG A 5 -52.88 -1.66 -23.51
CA ARG A 5 -53.37 -0.45 -24.19
C ARG A 5 -54.00 0.50 -23.18
N MET A 6 -53.15 1.17 -22.44
CA MET A 6 -53.54 2.41 -21.76
C MET A 6 -52.26 3.05 -21.17
N PHE A 7 -51.57 3.87 -21.95
CA PHE A 7 -50.79 5.01 -21.49
C PHE A 7 -50.24 5.80 -22.70
N GLN A 8 -51.15 6.18 -23.59
CA GLN A 8 -50.88 7.27 -24.52
C GLN A 8 -51.89 8.40 -24.26
N LEU A 9 -51.81 9.00 -23.10
CA LEU A 9 -52.39 10.32 -22.86
C LEU A 9 -51.41 11.37 -23.33
N GLY A 10 -51.67 11.88 -24.51
CA GLY A 10 -50.94 12.93 -25.15
C GLY A 10 -50.92 14.20 -24.29
N LEU A 11 -49.76 14.55 -23.80
CA LEU A 11 -49.44 15.91 -23.39
C LEU A 11 -49.45 16.81 -24.63
N ARG A 12 -50.60 17.35 -24.95
CA ARG A 12 -50.69 18.53 -25.85
C ARG A 12 -49.93 19.66 -25.16
N ARG A 13 -48.70 19.88 -25.57
CA ARG A 13 -47.97 21.11 -25.26
C ARG A 13 -48.77 22.27 -25.86
N ALA A 14 -49.36 23.07 -25.01
CA ALA A 14 -49.89 24.37 -25.37
C ALA A 14 -48.70 25.20 -25.92
N ALA A 15 -48.73 25.50 -27.19
CA ALA A 15 -47.79 26.39 -27.80
C ALA A 15 -48.00 27.79 -27.22
N VAL A 16 -47.09 28.30 -26.45
CA VAL A 16 -47.05 29.68 -25.99
C VAL A 16 -46.56 30.51 -27.17
N PRO A 17 -47.42 31.40 -27.72
CA PRO A 17 -47.02 32.26 -28.83
C PRO A 17 -46.07 33.34 -28.29
N GLY A 18 -44.88 33.40 -28.78
CA GLY A 18 -44.00 34.54 -28.57
C GLY A 18 -42.57 34.30 -28.06
N MET A 19 -42.21 33.08 -27.70
CA MET A 19 -40.86 32.80 -27.27
C MET A 19 -39.98 32.54 -28.49
N ARG A 20 -39.34 33.61 -29.02
CA ARG A 20 -38.21 33.44 -29.96
C ARG A 20 -37.12 32.69 -29.25
N VAL A 21 -37.01 31.38 -29.48
CA VAL A 21 -35.86 30.59 -29.11
C VAL A 21 -34.68 31.15 -29.92
N GLN A 22 -33.84 31.96 -29.29
CA GLN A 22 -32.60 32.31 -29.89
C GLN A 22 -31.79 31.02 -30.10
N PRO A 23 -31.25 30.76 -31.30
CA PRO A 23 -30.39 29.62 -31.48
C PRO A 23 -29.21 29.79 -30.53
N ALA A 24 -29.00 28.77 -29.64
CA ALA A 24 -27.86 28.72 -28.79
C ALA A 24 -26.62 28.90 -29.70
N ARG A 25 -25.99 30.06 -29.64
CA ARG A 25 -24.68 30.26 -30.23
C ARG A 25 -23.80 29.18 -29.62
N SER A 26 -23.50 28.14 -30.41
CA SER A 26 -22.44 27.20 -30.07
C SER A 26 -21.19 28.05 -29.94
N MET A 27 -20.77 28.31 -28.71
CA MET A 27 -19.42 28.81 -28.45
C MET A 27 -18.50 27.69 -28.92
N VAL A 28 -18.07 27.76 -30.13
CA VAL A 28 -16.93 26.99 -30.61
C VAL A 28 -15.77 27.43 -29.75
N GLN A 29 -15.48 26.65 -28.74
CA GLN A 29 -14.34 26.81 -27.86
C GLN A 29 -13.11 26.65 -28.81
N ARG A 30 -12.58 27.75 -29.32
CA ARG A 30 -11.31 27.73 -30.05
C ARG A 30 -10.27 27.18 -29.08
N ARG A 31 -9.92 25.92 -29.23
CA ARG A 31 -8.73 25.36 -28.60
C ARG A 31 -7.54 26.09 -29.22
N LEU A 32 -7.05 27.11 -28.52
CA LEU A 32 -5.78 27.72 -28.85
C LEU A 32 -4.74 26.59 -28.75
N ALA A 33 -3.99 26.39 -29.82
CA ALA A 33 -2.86 25.48 -29.82
C ALA A 33 -1.83 26.05 -28.83
N THR A 34 -1.85 25.54 -27.62
CA THR A 34 -0.93 25.91 -26.53
C THR A 34 0.33 25.10 -26.69
N SER A 35 1.50 25.74 -26.70
CA SER A 35 2.77 25.02 -26.72
C SER A 35 2.90 24.19 -25.41
N GLN A 36 3.74 23.14 -25.42
CA GLN A 36 3.98 22.35 -24.21
C GLN A 36 4.55 23.22 -23.08
N ALA A 37 5.37 24.22 -23.40
CA ALA A 37 5.92 25.15 -22.43
C ALA A 37 4.83 26.03 -21.80
N ASP A 38 3.93 26.58 -22.59
CA ASP A 38 2.81 27.40 -22.12
C ASP A 38 1.84 26.58 -21.28
N ALA A 39 1.58 25.32 -21.67
CA ALA A 39 0.74 24.39 -20.92
C ALA A 39 1.35 24.06 -19.55
N ALA A 40 2.66 23.87 -19.50
CA ALA A 40 3.37 23.61 -18.25
C ALA A 40 3.33 24.83 -17.31
N GLU A 41 3.49 26.04 -17.86
CA GLU A 41 3.42 27.29 -17.07
C GLU A 41 2.00 27.53 -16.51
N ILE A 42 0.97 27.37 -17.34
CA ILE A 42 -0.44 27.48 -16.90
C ILE A 42 -0.72 26.46 -15.79
N LEU A 43 -0.25 25.24 -15.97
CA LEU A 43 -0.43 24.17 -14.99
C LEU A 43 0.33 24.46 -13.68
N ALA A 44 1.53 25.02 -13.76
CA ALA A 44 2.30 25.44 -12.59
C ALA A 44 1.57 26.54 -11.81
N LYS A 45 1.05 27.56 -12.48
CA LYS A 45 0.25 28.64 -11.86
C LYS A 45 -1.01 28.11 -11.20
N GLN A 46 -1.71 27.16 -11.82
CA GLN A 46 -2.88 26.53 -11.22
C GLN A 46 -2.54 25.70 -9.97
N ARG A 47 -1.39 25.02 -9.98
CA ARG A 47 -0.97 24.17 -8.84
C ARG A 47 -0.67 24.95 -7.58
N ILE A 48 -0.18 26.18 -7.69
CA ILE A 48 0.13 27.06 -6.55
C ILE A 48 -1.12 27.34 -5.70
N HIS A 49 -2.30 27.42 -6.34
CA HIS A 49 -3.55 27.76 -5.67
C HIS A 49 -4.38 26.54 -5.27
N ARG A 50 -3.89 25.32 -5.52
CA ARG A 50 -4.59 24.11 -5.11
C ARG A 50 -4.48 23.90 -3.60
N PRO A 51 -5.57 23.51 -2.91
CA PRO A 51 -5.50 23.17 -1.50
C PRO A 51 -4.59 21.96 -1.30
N VAL A 52 -3.76 22.03 -0.27
CA VAL A 52 -2.85 20.94 0.10
C VAL A 52 -3.46 20.19 1.27
N SER A 53 -3.48 18.86 1.18
CA SER A 53 -3.92 18.01 2.28
C SER A 53 -3.02 18.18 3.50
N PRO A 54 -3.55 18.22 4.73
CA PRO A 54 -2.74 18.16 5.95
C PRO A 54 -2.00 16.84 6.16
N HIS A 55 -2.15 15.88 5.24
CA HIS A 55 -1.42 14.62 5.19
C HIS A 55 -1.64 13.74 6.42
N LEU A 56 -0.54 13.20 6.97
CA LEU A 56 -0.58 12.24 8.08
C LEU A 56 -1.05 12.86 9.40
N SER A 57 -1.03 14.19 9.55
CA SER A 57 -1.45 14.86 10.78
C SER A 57 -2.92 14.65 11.14
N ILE A 58 -3.76 14.37 10.15
CA ILE A 58 -5.19 14.08 10.34
C ILE A 58 -5.55 12.61 10.18
N TYR A 59 -4.57 11.76 9.86
CA TYR A 59 -4.83 10.35 9.59
C TYR A 59 -4.95 9.59 10.89
N GLN A 60 -6.12 9.05 11.17
CA GLN A 60 -6.35 8.31 12.41
C GLN A 60 -5.59 6.98 12.43
N PRO A 61 -4.89 6.64 13.51
CA PRO A 61 -4.20 5.37 13.66
C PRO A 61 -5.19 4.19 13.62
N GLN A 62 -4.98 3.26 12.70
CA GLN A 62 -5.81 2.07 12.55
C GLN A 62 -4.93 0.87 12.21
N ILE A 63 -5.24 -0.29 12.82
CA ILE A 63 -4.49 -1.53 12.56
C ILE A 63 -4.54 -1.94 11.07
N THR A 64 -5.58 -1.55 10.36
CA THR A 64 -5.77 -1.88 8.96
C THR A 64 -4.63 -1.38 8.07
N TRP A 65 -4.26 -0.11 8.20
CA TRP A 65 -3.20 0.47 7.38
C TRP A 65 -1.81 0.32 8.02
N TYR A 66 -1.70 0.31 9.36
CA TYR A 66 -0.43 0.02 10.03
C TYR A 66 0.10 -1.37 9.68
N ALA A 67 -0.76 -2.41 9.75
CA ALA A 67 -0.36 -3.76 9.40
C ALA A 67 0.05 -3.87 7.92
N SER A 68 -0.64 -3.17 7.01
CA SER A 68 -0.27 -3.16 5.59
C SER A 68 1.05 -2.44 5.33
N SER A 69 1.28 -1.29 5.97
CA SER A 69 2.54 -0.55 5.86
C SER A 69 3.71 -1.36 6.43
N LEU A 70 3.51 -1.95 7.60
CA LEU A 70 4.54 -2.77 8.26
C LEU A 70 4.86 -4.03 7.46
N ASN A 71 3.88 -4.63 6.78
CA ASN A 71 4.12 -5.76 5.89
C ASN A 71 5.09 -5.42 4.76
N ARG A 72 4.95 -4.23 4.18
CA ARG A 72 5.86 -3.75 3.13
C ARG A 72 7.26 -3.48 3.68
N VAL A 73 7.34 -2.79 4.83
CA VAL A 73 8.62 -2.49 5.47
C VAL A 73 9.37 -3.77 5.85
N THR A 74 8.69 -4.73 6.47
CA THR A 74 9.30 -6.03 6.84
C THR A 74 9.73 -6.82 5.61
N GLY A 75 8.94 -6.83 4.53
CA GLY A 75 9.30 -7.47 3.28
C GLY A 75 10.55 -6.86 2.64
N ILE A 76 10.62 -5.53 2.57
CA ILE A 76 11.80 -4.82 2.05
C ILE A 76 13.02 -5.11 2.91
N THR A 77 12.90 -5.07 4.23
CA THR A 77 14.01 -5.34 5.15
C THR A 77 14.59 -6.73 4.96
N LEU A 78 13.73 -7.76 4.89
CA LEU A 78 14.16 -9.14 4.69
C LEU A 78 14.79 -9.36 3.32
N SER A 79 14.16 -8.83 2.26
CA SER A 79 14.70 -8.93 0.90
C SER A 79 16.02 -8.21 0.76
N ALA A 80 16.13 -6.99 1.30
CA ALA A 80 17.38 -6.23 1.26
C ALA A 80 18.52 -6.97 2.00
N ALA A 81 18.23 -7.53 3.20
CA ALA A 81 19.21 -8.31 3.94
C ALA A 81 19.67 -9.54 3.15
N LEU A 82 18.74 -10.27 2.51
CA LEU A 82 19.06 -11.43 1.69
C LEU A 82 19.93 -11.05 0.48
N TYR A 83 19.57 -10.01 -0.25
CA TYR A 83 20.33 -9.57 -1.42
C TYR A 83 21.70 -9.03 -1.04
N LEU A 84 21.80 -8.21 0.02
CA LEU A 84 23.07 -7.70 0.49
C LEU A 84 24.01 -8.84 0.93
N PHE A 85 23.47 -9.81 1.65
CA PHE A 85 24.23 -11.00 2.03
C PHE A 85 24.69 -11.79 0.79
N GLY A 86 23.79 -12.01 -0.18
CA GLY A 86 24.11 -12.71 -1.41
C GLY A 86 25.21 -12.01 -2.22
N PHE A 87 25.13 -10.69 -2.36
CA PHE A 87 26.19 -9.91 -3.01
C PHE A 87 27.51 -9.96 -2.24
N ALA A 88 27.47 -9.84 -0.91
CA ALA A 88 28.66 -9.95 -0.07
C ALA A 88 29.30 -11.35 -0.20
N TYR A 89 28.49 -12.39 -0.21
CA TYR A 89 28.96 -13.76 -0.38
C TYR A 89 29.62 -13.99 -1.75
N LEU A 90 29.06 -13.45 -2.83
CA LEU A 90 29.65 -13.52 -4.16
C LEU A 90 30.93 -12.69 -4.29
N ALA A 91 31.06 -11.59 -3.58
CA ALA A 91 32.23 -10.74 -3.55
C ALA A 91 33.37 -11.28 -2.64
N ALA A 92 33.03 -12.14 -1.68
CA ALA A 92 33.95 -12.64 -0.68
C ALA A 92 35.28 -13.19 -1.24
N PRO A 93 35.29 -14.00 -2.32
CA PRO A 93 36.56 -14.51 -2.90
C PRO A 93 37.49 -13.40 -3.42
N TYR A 94 36.93 -12.25 -3.82
CA TYR A 94 37.69 -11.14 -4.40
C TYR A 94 38.12 -10.11 -3.35
N THR A 95 37.42 -10.06 -2.20
CA THR A 95 37.67 -9.07 -1.13
C THR A 95 38.45 -9.64 0.06
N GLY A 96 38.66 -10.94 0.09
CA GLY A 96 39.27 -11.63 1.24
C GLY A 96 38.36 -11.76 2.45
N TRP A 97 37.06 -11.57 2.27
CA TRP A 97 36.09 -11.77 3.35
C TRP A 97 35.83 -13.26 3.61
N HIS A 98 35.89 -13.65 4.86
CA HIS A 98 35.62 -15.02 5.30
C HIS A 98 34.15 -15.17 5.68
N LEU A 99 33.29 -15.47 4.69
CA LEU A 99 31.83 -15.69 4.85
C LEU A 99 31.51 -17.20 4.83
N GLU A 100 32.48 -18.06 5.03
CA GLU A 100 32.23 -19.48 5.21
C GLU A 100 31.46 -19.72 6.51
N THR A 101 30.57 -20.72 6.51
CA THR A 101 29.69 -21.03 7.65
C THR A 101 30.49 -21.14 8.97
N GLN A 102 31.66 -21.78 8.96
CA GLN A 102 32.47 -21.94 10.17
C GLN A 102 32.98 -20.60 10.72
N ALA A 103 33.45 -19.71 9.85
CA ALA A 103 33.92 -18.38 10.23
C ALA A 103 32.80 -17.51 10.78
N MET A 104 31.61 -17.53 10.12
CA MET A 104 30.47 -16.82 10.60
C MET A 104 29.97 -17.33 11.96
N VAL A 105 29.89 -18.66 12.14
CA VAL A 105 29.48 -19.26 13.41
C VAL A 105 30.47 -18.88 14.52
N ALA A 106 31.78 -18.98 14.28
CA ALA A 106 32.81 -18.59 15.25
C ALA A 106 32.70 -17.11 15.63
N THR A 107 32.50 -16.24 14.65
CA THR A 107 32.32 -14.80 14.88
C THR A 107 31.08 -14.51 15.75
N VAL A 108 29.95 -15.08 15.40
CA VAL A 108 28.68 -14.88 16.17
C VAL A 108 28.77 -15.53 17.54
N ALA A 109 29.46 -16.67 17.67
CA ALA A 109 29.66 -17.34 18.97
C ALA A 109 30.41 -16.45 19.96
N ALA A 110 31.38 -15.67 19.48
CA ALA A 110 32.17 -14.76 20.31
C ALA A 110 31.39 -13.50 20.79
N TRP A 111 30.26 -13.19 20.20
CA TRP A 111 29.47 -12.01 20.57
C TRP A 111 28.82 -12.12 21.94
N PRO A 112 28.64 -10.99 22.65
CA PRO A 112 27.88 -10.96 23.90
C PRO A 112 26.43 -11.42 23.69
N ALA A 113 25.84 -12.04 24.72
CA ALA A 113 24.45 -12.53 24.65
C ALA A 113 23.45 -11.45 24.24
N ALA A 114 23.61 -10.23 24.73
CA ALA A 114 22.73 -9.10 24.38
C ALA A 114 22.74 -8.80 22.88
N VAL A 115 23.91 -8.86 22.23
CA VAL A 115 24.04 -8.63 20.78
C VAL A 115 23.36 -9.75 19.99
N LYS A 116 23.54 -11.01 20.42
CA LYS A 116 22.87 -12.17 19.80
C LYS A 116 21.35 -12.06 19.91
N ILE A 117 20.83 -11.70 21.09
CA ILE A 117 19.40 -11.48 21.32
C ILE A 117 18.89 -10.34 20.45
N GLY A 118 19.63 -9.23 20.37
CA GLY A 118 19.28 -8.10 19.53
C GLY A 118 19.19 -8.49 18.05
N LEU A 119 20.20 -9.20 17.54
CA LEU A 119 20.22 -9.66 16.15
C LEU A 119 19.09 -10.66 15.85
N LYS A 120 18.90 -11.66 16.74
CA LYS A 120 17.77 -12.60 16.61
C LYS A 120 16.44 -11.85 16.57
N SER A 121 16.22 -10.89 17.48
CA SER A 121 15.00 -10.10 17.53
C SER A 121 14.79 -9.26 16.29
N PHE A 122 15.87 -8.63 15.76
CA PHE A 122 15.81 -7.79 14.56
C PHE A 122 15.36 -8.55 13.32
N PHE A 123 15.72 -9.82 13.17
CA PHE A 123 15.28 -10.65 12.05
C PHE A 123 14.02 -11.45 12.34
N ALA A 124 13.83 -11.93 13.56
CA ALA A 124 12.68 -12.75 13.93
C ALA A 124 11.36 -11.98 13.82
N PHE A 125 11.33 -10.75 14.35
CA PHE A 125 10.10 -9.95 14.28
C PHE A 125 9.64 -9.65 12.84
N PRO A 126 10.46 -9.11 11.94
CA PRO A 126 10.08 -8.93 10.54
C PRO A 126 9.67 -10.24 9.87
N PHE A 127 10.38 -11.32 10.11
CA PHE A 127 10.10 -12.60 9.50
C PHE A 127 8.73 -13.16 9.90
N PHE A 128 8.44 -13.24 11.19
CA PHE A 128 7.17 -13.75 11.67
C PHE A 128 6.01 -12.81 11.31
N PHE A 129 6.23 -11.49 11.43
CA PHE A 129 5.20 -10.53 11.05
C PHE A 129 4.86 -10.62 9.56
N HIS A 130 5.88 -10.63 8.71
CA HIS A 130 5.69 -10.73 7.26
C HIS A 130 4.99 -12.04 6.89
N SER A 131 5.36 -13.14 7.51
CA SER A 131 4.77 -14.47 7.26
C SER A 131 3.30 -14.51 7.68
N PHE A 132 2.96 -14.16 8.93
CA PHE A 132 1.59 -14.22 9.40
C PHE A 132 0.68 -13.21 8.70
N ASN A 133 1.17 -12.01 8.49
CA ASN A 133 0.40 -11.00 7.76
C ASN A 133 0.33 -11.31 6.26
N GLY A 134 1.33 -11.98 5.70
CA GLY A 134 1.31 -12.52 4.33
C GLY A 134 0.21 -13.55 4.13
N VAL A 135 0.06 -14.51 5.04
CA VAL A 135 -1.05 -15.49 5.03
C VAL A 135 -2.40 -14.76 5.06
N ARG A 136 -2.52 -13.70 5.86
CA ARG A 136 -3.71 -12.85 5.89
C ARG A 136 -3.99 -12.20 4.53
N HIS A 137 -2.98 -11.69 3.83
CA HIS A 137 -3.13 -11.14 2.48
C HIS A 137 -3.56 -12.22 1.48
N LEU A 138 -2.97 -13.42 1.55
CA LEU A 138 -3.38 -14.55 0.71
C LEU A 138 -4.85 -14.96 0.95
N SER A 139 -5.36 -14.82 2.19
CA SER A 139 -6.78 -15.06 2.45
C SER A 139 -7.70 -14.08 1.74
N TRP A 140 -7.25 -12.84 1.55
CA TRP A 140 -7.98 -11.85 0.75
C TRP A 140 -7.94 -12.15 -0.75
N ASP A 141 -6.83 -12.67 -1.26
CA ASP A 141 -6.71 -13.06 -2.67
C ASP A 141 -7.73 -14.14 -3.05
N VAL A 142 -8.10 -15.00 -2.11
CA VAL A 142 -9.19 -15.99 -2.30
C VAL A 142 -10.58 -15.48 -1.90
N GLY A 143 -10.72 -14.19 -1.64
CA GLY A 143 -12.02 -13.56 -1.38
C GLY A 143 -12.54 -13.68 0.06
N LEU A 144 -11.70 -14.02 1.04
CA LEU A 144 -12.11 -14.23 2.42
C LEU A 144 -11.74 -13.05 3.34
N GLY A 145 -12.60 -12.73 4.30
CA GLY A 145 -12.24 -11.85 5.41
C GLY A 145 -12.27 -10.33 5.13
N PHE A 146 -13.06 -9.86 4.17
CA PHE A 146 -13.13 -8.43 3.80
C PHE A 146 -13.97 -7.54 4.73
N LYS A 147 -14.77 -8.12 5.63
CA LYS A 147 -15.56 -7.30 6.56
C LYS A 147 -14.60 -6.55 7.50
N ASN A 148 -14.83 -5.25 7.71
CA ASN A 148 -13.92 -4.41 8.52
C ASN A 148 -13.63 -5.01 9.91
N ALA A 149 -14.62 -5.57 10.58
CA ALA A 149 -14.41 -6.24 11.86
C ALA A 149 -13.48 -7.47 11.77
N GLN A 150 -13.55 -8.22 10.66
CA GLN A 150 -12.66 -9.35 10.41
C GLN A 150 -11.23 -8.88 10.12
N VAL A 151 -11.10 -7.82 9.32
CA VAL A 151 -9.80 -7.20 9.00
C VAL A 151 -9.10 -6.72 10.28
N ILE A 152 -9.84 -6.11 11.21
CA ILE A 152 -9.31 -5.65 12.49
C ILE A 152 -8.89 -6.86 13.36
N LYS A 153 -9.77 -7.87 13.51
CA LYS A 153 -9.47 -9.07 14.31
C LYS A 153 -8.23 -9.79 13.78
N THR A 154 -8.20 -10.10 12.48
CA THR A 154 -7.06 -10.81 11.87
C THR A 154 -5.78 -10.00 11.93
N GLY A 155 -5.86 -8.66 11.86
CA GLY A 155 -4.71 -7.78 12.04
C GLY A 155 -4.09 -7.91 13.43
N TRP A 156 -4.89 -7.82 14.48
CA TRP A 156 -4.42 -8.01 15.85
C TRP A 156 -3.95 -9.44 16.15
N THR A 157 -4.61 -10.45 15.55
CA THR A 157 -4.16 -11.85 15.64
C THR A 157 -2.76 -12.02 15.03
N ALA A 158 -2.51 -11.45 13.85
CA ALA A 158 -1.18 -11.50 13.21
C ALA A 158 -0.11 -10.83 14.09
N VAL A 159 -0.40 -9.68 14.70
CA VAL A 159 0.51 -9.01 15.65
C VAL A 159 0.77 -9.90 16.88
N GLY A 160 -0.28 -10.43 17.51
CA GLY A 160 -0.14 -11.29 18.68
C GLY A 160 0.70 -12.55 18.41
N LEU A 161 0.41 -13.25 17.30
CA LEU A 161 1.20 -14.41 16.86
C LEU A 161 2.66 -14.04 16.59
N THR A 162 2.90 -12.88 15.99
CA THR A 162 4.26 -12.39 15.73
C THR A 162 5.03 -12.22 17.02
N VAL A 163 4.45 -11.55 18.01
CA VAL A 163 5.11 -11.32 19.30
C VAL A 163 5.44 -12.64 19.98
N VAL A 164 4.47 -13.55 20.08
CA VAL A 164 4.66 -14.86 20.72
C VAL A 164 5.74 -15.67 20.00
N ALA A 165 5.66 -15.79 18.68
CA ALA A 165 6.63 -16.55 17.89
C ALA A 165 8.03 -15.95 17.95
N SER A 166 8.15 -14.62 17.90
CA SER A 166 9.44 -13.93 18.01
C SER A 166 10.08 -14.12 19.37
N LEU A 167 9.32 -13.97 20.45
CA LEU A 167 9.81 -14.21 21.81
C LEU A 167 10.25 -15.66 22.00
N TYR A 168 9.43 -16.60 21.56
CA TYR A 168 9.79 -18.02 21.63
C TYR A 168 11.11 -18.29 20.89
N TYR A 169 11.24 -17.84 19.64
CA TYR A 169 12.46 -18.06 18.85
C TYR A 169 13.71 -17.41 19.47
N VAL A 170 13.54 -16.22 20.04
CA VAL A 170 14.68 -15.46 20.60
C VAL A 170 15.19 -16.09 21.90
N PHE A 171 14.30 -16.58 22.76
CA PHE A 171 14.65 -17.02 24.13
C PHE A 171 14.65 -18.53 24.32
N ALA A 172 13.90 -19.29 23.53
CA ALA A 172 13.78 -20.75 23.66
C ALA A 172 14.39 -21.54 22.47
N GLY A 173 14.73 -20.81 21.36
CA GLY A 173 15.31 -21.40 20.12
C GLY A 173 16.84 -21.28 19.99
#